data_67eeba6aa68eee9ce884c70719350014
#
_entry.id   67eeba6aa68eee9ce884c70719350014
#
_cell.length_a   1.000
_cell.length_b   1.000
_cell.length_c   1.000
_cell.angle_alpha   90.00
_cell.angle_beta   90.00
_cell.angle_gamma   90.00
#
_symmetry.space_group_name_H-M   'P 1'
#
loop_
_entity.id
_entity.type
_entity.pdbx_description
1 polymer ?
#
loop_
_entity_poly.entity_id
_entity_poly.type
_entity_poly.pdbx_seq_one_letter_code
_entity_poly.pdbx_strand_id
1 'polypeptide(L)'
;MYKRQHYEESCKTAVSAGADIIISGAGLPLNLPQFTKGTDTLAAPIVSSGRAARIIMKTYKKHYDVYPDMFIIEGSMAGGHLGFGADDITQGKTQTNDEILSDVLAVIEESGADIPVFVAGGVFDGKDMAHYVNKGAAGVQIATRFIATNECDASDTFKQAVVNAKREDIRIIKSPVGMPARAINSPLLERLDAGETFTARKCNGCLTACKKDDSIPYCISRALIAAVKGDWDNGLFFAGSNADRVDRIMSVQELINEIMTDYRLNKSDI
;
A
#
# COMPACT_ATOMS: atom_id res chain seq x y z
N MET A 1 -11.07 9.49 -8.01
CA MET A 1 -9.78 10.06 -7.61
C MET A 1 -9.91 10.60 -6.19
N TYR A 2 -9.35 9.90 -5.21
CA TYR A 2 -9.37 10.35 -3.81
C TYR A 2 -8.23 11.32 -3.59
N LYS A 3 -8.49 12.62 -3.68
CA LYS A 3 -7.53 13.64 -3.24
C LYS A 3 -7.61 13.72 -1.72
N ARG A 4 -6.50 13.45 -1.02
CA ARG A 4 -6.35 13.91 0.36
C ARG A 4 -6.54 15.42 0.36
N GLN A 5 -7.32 15.90 1.31
CA GLN A 5 -7.31 17.32 1.63
C GLN A 5 -5.85 17.69 1.95
N HIS A 6 -5.33 18.76 1.38
CA HIS A 6 -3.93 19.18 1.55
C HIS A 6 -2.85 18.31 0.85
N TYR A 7 -3.17 17.53 -0.20
CA TYR A 7 -2.15 16.76 -0.92
C TYR A 7 -0.97 17.59 -1.39
N GLU A 8 -1.25 18.74 -2.02
CA GLU A 8 -0.22 19.64 -2.54
C GLU A 8 0.63 20.27 -1.42
N GLU A 9 -0.02 20.70 -0.34
CA GLU A 9 0.66 21.23 0.83
C GLU A 9 1.55 20.17 1.47
N SER A 10 1.07 18.93 1.60
CA SER A 10 1.86 17.80 2.11
C SER A 10 3.09 17.53 1.25
N CYS A 11 2.96 17.54 -0.09
CA CYS A 11 4.10 17.34 -0.99
C CYS A 11 5.12 18.48 -0.85
N LYS A 12 4.66 19.75 -0.83
CA LYS A 12 5.53 20.90 -0.64
C LYS A 12 6.27 20.87 0.70
N THR A 13 5.55 20.50 1.76
CA THR A 13 6.14 20.36 3.11
C THR A 13 7.18 19.24 3.14
N ALA A 14 6.90 18.07 2.54
CA ALA A 14 7.85 16.98 2.49
C ALA A 14 9.14 17.38 1.76
N VAL A 15 9.02 18.01 0.59
CA VAL A 15 10.18 18.51 -0.17
C VAL A 15 10.96 19.55 0.65
N SER A 16 10.29 20.54 1.25
CA SER A 16 10.98 21.58 2.03
C SER A 16 11.60 21.05 3.32
N ALA A 17 11.10 19.93 3.85
CA ALA A 17 11.68 19.23 5.00
C ALA A 17 12.85 18.29 4.61
N GLY A 18 13.20 18.18 3.32
CA GLY A 18 14.31 17.37 2.84
C GLY A 18 13.98 15.89 2.76
N ALA A 19 12.73 15.52 2.48
CA ALA A 19 12.40 14.12 2.23
C ALA A 19 13.14 13.61 0.98
N ASP A 20 13.79 12.44 1.08
CA ASP A 20 14.52 11.85 -0.02
C ASP A 20 13.59 11.38 -1.15
N ILE A 21 12.41 10.86 -0.78
CA ILE A 21 11.48 10.26 -1.73
C ILE A 21 10.03 10.58 -1.33
N ILE A 22 9.19 10.89 -2.31
CA ILE A 22 7.72 10.92 -2.14
C ILE A 22 7.10 9.74 -2.86
N ILE A 23 6.64 8.75 -2.09
CA ILE A 23 5.84 7.63 -2.59
C ILE A 23 4.37 8.06 -2.61
N SER A 24 3.74 8.04 -3.77
CA SER A 24 2.38 8.54 -3.94
C SER A 24 1.48 7.55 -4.69
N GLY A 25 0.32 7.28 -4.10
CA GLY A 25 -0.70 6.37 -4.60
C GLY A 25 -2.13 6.84 -4.34
N ALA A 26 -3.07 5.90 -4.23
CA ALA A 26 -4.51 6.14 -4.09
C ALA A 26 -5.08 6.96 -5.27
N GLY A 27 -4.72 6.60 -6.48
CA GLY A 27 -4.99 7.24 -7.75
C GLY A 27 -3.69 7.59 -8.46
N LEU A 28 -3.80 8.06 -9.71
CA LEU A 28 -2.61 8.43 -10.49
C LEU A 28 -2.09 9.82 -10.05
N PRO A 29 -0.88 9.94 -9.49
CA PRO A 29 -0.32 11.21 -9.03
C PRO A 29 0.29 12.01 -10.20
N LEU A 30 -0.55 12.40 -11.17
CA LEU A 30 -0.11 13.00 -12.42
C LEU A 30 0.58 14.37 -12.27
N ASN A 31 0.44 15.01 -11.13
CA ASN A 31 1.04 16.31 -10.82
C ASN A 31 2.20 16.24 -9.79
N LEU A 32 2.66 15.06 -9.42
CA LEU A 32 3.76 14.92 -8.45
C LEU A 32 5.04 15.65 -8.88
N PRO A 33 5.46 15.63 -10.17
CA PRO A 33 6.66 16.36 -10.60
C PRO A 33 6.56 17.89 -10.45
N GLN A 34 5.36 18.44 -10.29
CA GLN A 34 5.19 19.86 -9.98
C GLN A 34 5.90 20.25 -8.67
N PHE A 35 6.09 19.29 -7.76
CA PHE A 35 6.66 19.50 -6.44
C PHE A 35 8.10 19.00 -6.34
N THR A 36 8.47 17.95 -7.09
CA THR A 36 9.77 17.27 -6.99
C THR A 36 10.77 17.71 -8.05
N LYS A 37 10.32 18.15 -9.25
CA LYS A 37 11.23 18.58 -10.33
C LYS A 37 12.13 19.73 -9.89
N GLY A 38 13.43 19.54 -10.05
CA GLY A 38 14.44 20.54 -9.67
C GLY A 38 14.78 20.57 -8.18
N THR A 39 14.36 19.55 -7.45
CA THR A 39 14.75 19.30 -6.04
C THR A 39 15.47 17.95 -5.95
N ASP A 40 16.05 17.64 -4.78
CA ASP A 40 16.68 16.34 -4.52
C ASP A 40 15.69 15.24 -4.16
N THR A 41 14.38 15.58 -4.01
CA THR A 41 13.33 14.63 -3.65
C THR A 41 12.87 13.81 -4.86
N LEU A 42 12.99 12.48 -4.77
CA LEU A 42 12.58 11.56 -5.82
C LEU A 42 11.05 11.36 -5.87
N ALA A 43 10.52 11.15 -7.07
CA ALA A 43 9.11 10.87 -7.32
C ALA A 43 8.87 9.38 -7.58
N ALA A 44 8.15 8.71 -6.68
CA ALA A 44 7.82 7.29 -6.73
C ALA A 44 6.30 7.06 -6.80
N PRO A 45 5.67 7.08 -7.98
CA PRO A 45 4.26 6.76 -8.11
C PRO A 45 3.99 5.26 -7.90
N ILE A 46 2.88 4.95 -7.21
CA ILE A 46 2.36 3.59 -7.06
C ILE A 46 1.44 3.29 -8.25
N VAL A 47 1.62 2.11 -8.85
CA VAL A 47 0.82 1.61 -9.97
C VAL A 47 0.36 0.17 -9.75
N SER A 48 -0.81 -0.17 -10.30
CA SER A 48 -1.36 -1.52 -10.26
C SER A 48 -1.54 -2.15 -11.66
N SER A 49 -0.91 -1.56 -12.69
CA SER A 49 -0.93 -2.08 -14.06
C SER A 49 0.08 -1.34 -14.95
N GLY A 50 0.53 -1.97 -16.05
CA GLY A 50 1.33 -1.32 -17.08
C GLY A 50 0.62 -0.14 -17.74
N ARG A 51 -0.73 -0.20 -17.87
CA ARG A 51 -1.52 0.94 -18.36
C ARG A 51 -1.36 2.17 -17.47
N ALA A 52 -1.39 2.00 -16.15
CA ALA A 52 -1.20 3.10 -15.20
C ALA A 52 0.21 3.70 -15.33
N ALA A 53 1.24 2.86 -15.40
CA ALA A 53 2.62 3.30 -15.62
C ALA A 53 2.75 4.11 -16.92
N ARG A 54 2.19 3.62 -18.03
CA ARG A 54 2.21 4.30 -19.33
C ARG A 54 1.55 5.69 -19.28
N ILE A 55 0.42 5.82 -18.56
CA ILE A 55 -0.28 7.12 -18.42
C ILE A 55 0.59 8.08 -17.62
N ILE A 56 1.19 7.65 -16.53
CA ILE A 56 2.07 8.47 -15.69
C ILE A 56 3.29 8.92 -16.51
N MET A 57 4.01 8.00 -17.17
CA MET A 57 5.20 8.32 -17.96
C MET A 57 4.90 9.31 -19.06
N LYS A 58 3.83 9.10 -19.84
CA LYS A 58 3.38 10.04 -20.89
C LYS A 58 3.03 11.42 -20.34
N THR A 59 2.35 11.47 -19.20
CA THR A 59 1.95 12.74 -18.56
C THR A 59 3.15 13.48 -18.00
N TYR A 60 4.06 12.80 -17.30
CA TYR A 60 5.27 13.39 -16.74
C TYR A 60 6.17 13.93 -17.86
N LYS A 61 6.41 13.12 -18.90
CA LYS A 61 7.23 13.56 -20.05
C LYS A 61 6.62 14.74 -20.77
N LYS A 62 5.30 14.70 -21.05
CA LYS A 62 4.60 15.75 -21.79
C LYS A 62 4.55 17.10 -21.05
N HIS A 63 4.26 17.09 -19.75
CA HIS A 63 3.96 18.31 -19.01
C HIS A 63 5.14 18.84 -18.18
N TYR A 64 6.07 17.96 -17.82
CA TYR A 64 7.18 18.32 -16.94
C TYR A 64 8.55 18.00 -17.53
N ASP A 65 8.60 17.30 -18.68
CA ASP A 65 9.83 16.82 -19.32
C ASP A 65 10.73 16.00 -18.40
N VAL A 66 10.10 15.13 -17.59
CA VAL A 66 10.76 14.15 -16.71
C VAL A 66 10.09 12.79 -16.81
N TYR A 67 10.74 11.75 -16.30
CA TYR A 67 10.13 10.47 -15.97
C TYR A 67 10.04 10.31 -14.45
N PRO A 68 9.25 9.33 -13.93
CA PRO A 68 9.35 8.92 -12.53
C PRO A 68 10.77 8.43 -12.21
N ASP A 69 11.25 8.68 -10.99
CA ASP A 69 12.55 8.19 -10.53
C ASP A 69 12.50 6.70 -10.18
N MET A 70 11.31 6.17 -9.83
CA MET A 70 11.04 4.75 -9.66
C MET A 70 9.54 4.49 -9.77
N PHE A 71 9.15 3.22 -9.96
CA PHE A 71 7.78 2.76 -9.78
C PHE A 71 7.68 1.80 -8.60
N ILE A 72 6.55 1.87 -7.89
CA ILE A 72 6.14 0.83 -6.95
C ILE A 72 4.90 0.15 -7.53
N ILE A 73 4.99 -1.14 -7.80
CA ILE A 73 3.84 -1.97 -8.16
C ILE A 73 3.13 -2.39 -6.88
N GLU A 74 1.83 -2.13 -6.81
CA GLU A 74 1.00 -2.63 -5.72
C GLU A 74 -0.05 -3.60 -6.28
N GLY A 75 0.16 -4.89 -6.01
CA GLY A 75 -0.74 -5.95 -6.45
C GLY A 75 -1.96 -6.14 -5.55
N SER A 76 -2.89 -6.96 -6.00
CA SER A 76 -4.16 -7.24 -5.30
C SER A 76 -4.01 -7.95 -3.95
N MET A 77 -2.81 -8.45 -3.63
CA MET A 77 -2.47 -9.11 -2.36
C MET A 77 -2.06 -8.13 -1.26
N ALA A 78 -2.00 -6.82 -1.53
CA ALA A 78 -1.67 -5.79 -0.56
C ALA A 78 -2.70 -5.67 0.57
N GLY A 79 -2.30 -5.05 1.67
CA GLY A 79 -3.18 -4.66 2.78
C GLY A 79 -3.74 -3.26 2.59
N GLY A 80 -4.80 -2.93 3.32
CA GLY A 80 -5.44 -1.63 3.20
C GLY A 80 -6.20 -1.45 1.89
N HIS A 81 -6.31 -0.21 1.41
CA HIS A 81 -7.06 0.10 0.19
C HIS A 81 -6.36 -0.45 -1.05
N LEU A 82 -7.15 -1.05 -1.94
CA LEU A 82 -6.67 -1.73 -3.13
C LEU A 82 -7.09 -0.99 -4.41
N GLY A 83 -6.19 -0.90 -5.37
CA GLY A 83 -6.38 -0.24 -6.67
C GLY A 83 -7.14 -1.08 -7.70
N PHE A 84 -7.91 -2.08 -7.26
CA PHE A 84 -8.64 -3.04 -8.09
C PHE A 84 -10.14 -3.00 -7.77
N GLY A 85 -10.98 -3.57 -8.65
CA GLY A 85 -12.40 -3.77 -8.35
C GLY A 85 -12.61 -4.85 -7.28
N ALA A 86 -13.58 -4.66 -6.37
CA ALA A 86 -13.86 -5.64 -5.32
C ALA A 86 -14.23 -7.01 -5.89
N ASP A 87 -15.07 -7.03 -6.93
CA ASP A 87 -15.50 -8.25 -7.62
C ASP A 87 -14.34 -8.94 -8.33
N ASP A 88 -13.41 -8.18 -8.92
CA ASP A 88 -12.24 -8.74 -9.58
C ASP A 88 -11.30 -9.40 -8.56
N ILE A 89 -11.13 -8.79 -7.38
CA ILE A 89 -10.32 -9.36 -6.30
C ILE A 89 -10.94 -10.66 -5.78
N THR A 90 -12.24 -10.65 -5.49
CA THR A 90 -12.93 -11.80 -4.91
C THR A 90 -13.08 -12.96 -5.87
N GLN A 91 -13.16 -12.68 -7.18
CA GLN A 91 -13.22 -13.68 -8.25
C GLN A 91 -11.86 -14.12 -8.79
N GLY A 92 -10.75 -13.58 -8.25
CA GLY A 92 -9.41 -13.90 -8.70
C GLY A 92 -9.11 -13.45 -10.13
N LYS A 93 -9.77 -12.40 -10.61
CA LYS A 93 -9.61 -11.84 -11.97
C LYS A 93 -8.57 -10.71 -12.06
N THR A 94 -7.92 -10.38 -10.97
CA THR A 94 -6.85 -9.37 -10.97
C THR A 94 -5.57 -9.94 -11.56
N GLN A 95 -4.81 -9.10 -12.23
CA GLN A 95 -3.45 -9.47 -12.63
C GLN A 95 -2.61 -9.86 -11.40
N THR A 96 -1.74 -10.83 -11.59
CA THR A 96 -0.70 -11.17 -10.61
C THR A 96 0.40 -10.11 -10.58
N ASN A 97 1.19 -10.07 -9.52
CA ASN A 97 2.36 -9.19 -9.48
C ASN A 97 3.36 -9.48 -10.60
N ASP A 98 3.48 -10.74 -11.02
CA ASP A 98 4.35 -11.13 -12.15
C ASP A 98 3.90 -10.52 -13.47
N GLU A 99 2.59 -10.57 -13.75
CA GLU A 99 2.02 -9.97 -14.96
C GLU A 99 2.16 -8.45 -14.92
N ILE A 100 1.87 -7.81 -13.78
CA ILE A 100 2.02 -6.35 -13.63
C ILE A 100 3.48 -5.94 -13.79
N LEU A 101 4.44 -6.68 -13.19
CA LEU A 101 5.87 -6.40 -13.31
C LEU A 101 6.31 -6.49 -14.78
N SER A 102 5.94 -7.56 -15.47
CA SER A 102 6.25 -7.74 -16.90
C SER A 102 5.69 -6.59 -17.75
N ASP A 103 4.43 -6.20 -17.53
CA ASP A 103 3.79 -5.10 -18.26
C ASP A 103 4.47 -3.75 -17.99
N VAL A 104 4.85 -3.49 -16.73
CA VAL A 104 5.52 -2.22 -16.35
C VAL A 104 6.91 -2.16 -16.93
N LEU A 105 7.70 -3.24 -16.84
CA LEU A 105 9.03 -3.31 -17.45
C LEU A 105 8.98 -3.10 -18.98
N ALA A 106 8.02 -3.72 -19.67
CA ALA A 106 7.82 -3.51 -21.10
C ALA A 106 7.50 -2.05 -21.44
N VAL A 107 6.68 -1.37 -20.62
CA VAL A 107 6.37 0.06 -20.80
C VAL A 107 7.61 0.93 -20.62
N ILE A 108 8.48 0.59 -19.67
CA ILE A 108 9.74 1.32 -19.43
C ILE A 108 10.70 1.11 -20.61
N GLU A 109 10.89 -0.13 -21.06
CA GLU A 109 11.74 -0.49 -22.21
C GLU A 109 11.30 0.25 -23.48
N GLU A 110 10.01 0.26 -23.81
CA GLU A 110 9.46 0.99 -24.95
C GLU A 110 9.81 2.50 -24.94
N SER A 111 9.99 3.08 -23.76
CA SER A 111 10.31 4.50 -23.60
C SER A 111 11.82 4.82 -23.72
N GLY A 112 12.68 3.81 -23.66
CA GLY A 112 14.13 3.95 -23.57
C GLY A 112 14.62 4.56 -22.25
N ALA A 113 13.76 4.62 -21.22
CA ALA A 113 14.12 5.11 -19.90
C ALA A 113 14.67 3.97 -19.03
N ASP A 114 15.50 4.32 -18.04
CA ASP A 114 15.97 3.40 -17.00
C ASP A 114 15.29 3.79 -15.68
N ILE A 115 14.23 3.06 -15.32
CA ILE A 115 13.39 3.34 -14.15
C ILE A 115 13.31 2.08 -13.30
N PRO A 116 13.87 2.08 -12.07
CA PRO A 116 13.76 0.94 -11.19
C PRO A 116 12.32 0.69 -10.74
N VAL A 117 11.96 -0.60 -10.64
CA VAL A 117 10.62 -1.05 -10.26
C VAL A 117 10.71 -1.87 -8.98
N PHE A 118 9.90 -1.51 -7.98
CA PHE A 118 9.75 -2.24 -6.73
C PHE A 118 8.38 -2.92 -6.68
N VAL A 119 8.34 -4.15 -6.15
CA VAL A 119 7.10 -4.93 -6.06
C VAL A 119 6.56 -4.94 -4.63
N ALA A 120 5.28 -4.57 -4.46
CA ALA A 120 4.56 -4.57 -3.20
C ALA A 120 3.28 -5.40 -3.28
N GLY A 121 2.79 -5.82 -2.10
CA GLY A 121 1.56 -6.61 -1.99
C GLY A 121 1.79 -8.10 -2.17
N GLY A 122 1.70 -8.83 -1.06
CA GLY A 122 1.89 -10.28 -1.04
C GLY A 122 3.34 -10.74 -0.91
N VAL A 123 4.31 -9.86 -0.87
CA VAL A 123 5.71 -10.18 -0.58
C VAL A 123 5.86 -10.44 0.92
N PHE A 124 6.39 -11.58 1.29
CA PHE A 124 6.49 -12.00 2.69
C PHE A 124 7.93 -12.24 3.15
N ASP A 125 8.73 -12.97 2.38
CA ASP A 125 10.06 -13.42 2.75
C ASP A 125 11.12 -13.15 1.67
N GLY A 126 12.34 -13.59 1.91
CA GLY A 126 13.44 -13.42 0.97
C GLY A 126 13.31 -14.25 -0.30
N LYS A 127 12.52 -15.32 -0.29
CA LYS A 127 12.23 -16.10 -1.50
C LYS A 127 11.34 -15.33 -2.44
N ASP A 128 10.28 -14.69 -1.88
CA ASP A 128 9.42 -13.79 -2.66
C ASP A 128 10.24 -12.62 -3.22
N MET A 129 11.14 -12.04 -2.42
CA MET A 129 12.05 -10.98 -2.89
C MET A 129 12.94 -11.46 -4.02
N ALA A 130 13.59 -12.62 -3.89
CA ALA A 130 14.45 -13.20 -4.93
C ALA A 130 13.66 -13.48 -6.21
N HIS A 131 12.44 -13.99 -6.10
CA HIS A 131 11.55 -14.25 -7.22
C HIS A 131 11.35 -13.01 -8.09
N TYR A 132 11.00 -11.87 -7.49
CA TYR A 132 10.77 -10.64 -8.25
C TYR A 132 12.06 -10.00 -8.74
N VAL A 133 13.13 -10.02 -7.96
CA VAL A 133 14.44 -9.50 -8.38
C VAL A 133 14.97 -10.30 -9.57
N ASN A 134 14.88 -11.63 -9.56
CA ASN A 134 15.26 -12.49 -10.69
C ASN A 134 14.43 -12.24 -11.96
N LYS A 135 13.27 -11.57 -11.84
CA LYS A 135 12.40 -11.14 -12.95
C LYS A 135 12.59 -9.68 -13.36
N GLY A 136 13.60 -9.00 -12.84
CA GLY A 136 13.96 -7.64 -13.22
C GLY A 136 13.44 -6.54 -12.29
N ALA A 137 12.82 -6.88 -11.16
CA ALA A 137 12.53 -5.87 -10.15
C ALA A 137 13.83 -5.38 -9.47
N ALA A 138 13.89 -4.10 -9.14
CA ALA A 138 15.01 -3.52 -8.38
C ALA A 138 14.95 -3.89 -6.88
N GLY A 139 13.77 -4.28 -6.39
CA GLY A 139 13.57 -4.67 -5.01
C GLY A 139 12.08 -4.89 -4.69
N VAL A 140 11.77 -4.91 -3.40
CA VAL A 140 10.41 -5.14 -2.90
C VAL A 140 10.04 -4.16 -1.79
N GLN A 141 8.73 -3.98 -1.57
CA GLN A 141 8.19 -3.25 -0.42
C GLN A 141 7.37 -4.22 0.45
N ILE A 142 7.72 -4.33 1.72
CA ILE A 142 7.08 -5.20 2.70
C ILE A 142 6.54 -4.34 3.85
N ALA A 143 5.30 -4.58 4.29
CA ALA A 143 4.69 -3.83 5.38
C ALA A 143 4.15 -4.73 6.51
N THR A 144 3.32 -5.74 6.22
CA THR A 144 2.56 -6.49 7.22
C THR A 144 3.46 -7.15 8.28
N ARG A 145 4.60 -7.74 7.88
CA ARG A 145 5.57 -8.32 8.85
C ARG A 145 6.16 -7.28 9.78
N PHE A 146 6.37 -6.05 9.30
CA PHE A 146 6.92 -4.97 10.12
C PHE A 146 5.93 -4.42 11.14
N ILE A 147 4.61 -4.66 10.99
CA ILE A 147 3.62 -4.36 12.05
C ILE A 147 3.91 -5.21 13.29
N ALA A 148 4.25 -6.49 13.10
CA ALA A 148 4.58 -7.42 14.19
C ALA A 148 6.06 -7.31 14.59
N THR A 149 6.57 -6.10 14.80
CA THR A 149 7.93 -5.88 15.31
C THR A 149 7.91 -5.09 16.62
N ASN A 150 8.98 -5.25 17.41
CA ASN A 150 9.14 -4.53 18.67
C ASN A 150 9.15 -3.01 18.45
N GLU A 151 9.78 -2.56 17.36
CA GLU A 151 10.00 -1.16 17.03
C GLU A 151 8.77 -0.48 16.39
N CYS A 152 7.77 -1.24 15.95
CA CYS A 152 6.54 -0.66 15.41
C CYS A 152 5.77 0.08 16.51
N ASP A 153 5.36 1.33 16.24
CA ASP A 153 4.60 2.19 17.18
C ASP A 153 3.14 1.77 17.36
N ALA A 154 2.64 0.79 16.59
CA ALA A 154 1.30 0.25 16.80
C ALA A 154 1.20 -0.46 18.16
N SER A 155 0.02 -0.40 18.77
CA SER A 155 -0.25 -1.08 20.03
C SER A 155 0.02 -2.59 19.96
N ASP A 156 0.27 -3.20 21.11
CA ASP A 156 0.40 -4.65 21.20
C ASP A 156 -0.86 -5.38 20.70
N THR A 157 -2.04 -4.78 20.88
CA THR A 157 -3.29 -5.31 20.32
C THR A 157 -3.21 -5.46 18.80
N PHE A 158 -2.69 -4.45 18.08
CA PHE A 158 -2.54 -4.55 16.63
C PHE A 158 -1.50 -5.61 16.25
N LYS A 159 -0.34 -5.63 16.93
CA LYS A 159 0.71 -6.64 16.69
C LYS A 159 0.16 -8.04 16.90
N GLN A 160 -0.55 -8.27 17.99
CA GLN A 160 -1.19 -9.56 18.29
C GLN A 160 -2.32 -9.89 17.30
N ALA A 161 -3.08 -8.91 16.82
CA ALA A 161 -4.08 -9.13 15.77
C ALA A 161 -3.44 -9.71 14.50
N VAL A 162 -2.24 -9.23 14.13
CA VAL A 162 -1.50 -9.77 12.98
C VAL A 162 -0.98 -11.18 13.27
N VAL A 163 -0.37 -11.42 14.44
CA VAL A 163 0.21 -12.71 14.81
C VAL A 163 -0.85 -13.81 14.98
N ASN A 164 -2.04 -13.44 15.48
CA ASN A 164 -3.12 -14.39 15.71
C ASN A 164 -4.05 -14.58 14.50
N ALA A 165 -3.88 -13.76 13.43
CA ALA A 165 -4.72 -13.81 12.25
C ALA A 165 -4.63 -15.18 11.56
N LYS A 166 -5.78 -15.77 11.27
CA LYS A 166 -5.90 -16.95 10.43
C LYS A 166 -6.31 -16.54 9.02
N ARG A 167 -6.19 -17.44 8.08
CA ARG A 167 -6.56 -17.19 6.68
C ARG A 167 -8.00 -16.72 6.53
N GLU A 168 -8.92 -17.28 7.27
CA GLU A 168 -10.34 -16.93 7.30
C GLU A 168 -10.63 -15.54 7.88
N ASP A 169 -9.72 -15.00 8.69
CA ASP A 169 -9.87 -13.67 9.29
C ASP A 169 -9.48 -12.55 8.32
N ILE A 170 -8.74 -12.89 7.25
CA ILE A 170 -8.27 -11.90 6.28
C ILE A 170 -9.32 -11.73 5.19
N ARG A 171 -9.96 -10.57 5.16
CA ARG A 171 -11.11 -10.33 4.28
C ARG A 171 -11.00 -9.04 3.48
N ILE A 172 -11.70 -9.02 2.34
CA ILE A 172 -11.93 -7.80 1.55
C ILE A 172 -13.18 -7.12 2.08
N ILE A 173 -13.06 -5.85 2.40
CA ILE A 173 -14.15 -5.01 2.92
C ILE A 173 -14.44 -3.85 1.97
N LYS A 174 -15.65 -3.32 2.05
CA LYS A 174 -16.01 -2.07 1.38
C LYS A 174 -15.67 -0.90 2.31
N SER A 175 -14.64 -0.17 1.98
CA SER A 175 -14.28 1.02 2.74
C SER A 175 -15.27 2.18 2.50
N PRO A 176 -15.55 3.01 3.50
CA PRO A 176 -16.45 4.17 3.37
C PRO A 176 -15.89 5.23 2.40
N VAL A 177 -14.64 5.10 1.98
CA VAL A 177 -14.05 5.95 0.94
C VAL A 177 -14.29 5.43 -0.49
N GLY A 178 -15.06 4.33 -0.64
CA GLY A 178 -15.49 3.80 -1.94
C GLY A 178 -14.51 2.87 -2.63
N MET A 179 -13.40 2.50 -1.97
CA MET A 179 -12.44 1.50 -2.45
C MET A 179 -12.60 0.19 -1.70
N PRO A 180 -12.35 -0.96 -2.32
CA PRO A 180 -12.15 -2.19 -1.56
C PRO A 180 -10.87 -2.07 -0.71
N ALA A 181 -10.86 -2.75 0.43
CA ALA A 181 -9.67 -2.80 1.28
C ALA A 181 -9.52 -4.18 1.90
N ARG A 182 -8.28 -4.57 2.24
CA ARG A 182 -8.00 -5.81 2.96
C ARG A 182 -7.69 -5.51 4.42
N ALA A 183 -8.40 -6.22 5.31
CA ALA A 183 -8.26 -6.09 6.75
C ALA A 183 -8.37 -7.44 7.44
N ILE A 184 -7.88 -7.51 8.67
CA ILE A 184 -8.16 -8.59 9.62
C ILE A 184 -9.56 -8.36 10.18
N ASN A 185 -10.36 -9.42 10.30
CA ASN A 185 -11.68 -9.35 10.92
C ASN A 185 -11.59 -8.82 12.35
N SER A 186 -12.55 -8.01 12.75
CA SER A 186 -12.62 -7.40 14.07
C SER A 186 -14.09 -7.17 14.47
N PRO A 187 -14.40 -6.96 15.76
CA PRO A 187 -15.75 -6.68 16.19
C PRO A 187 -16.38 -5.47 15.47
N LEU A 188 -15.59 -4.48 15.07
CA LEU A 188 -16.08 -3.38 14.22
C LEU A 188 -16.67 -3.90 12.91
N LEU A 189 -15.94 -4.77 12.21
CA LEU A 189 -16.39 -5.29 10.91
C LEU A 189 -17.61 -6.20 11.05
N GLU A 190 -17.69 -7.00 12.10
CA GLU A 190 -18.85 -7.86 12.40
C GLU A 190 -20.11 -7.03 12.66
N ARG A 191 -20.00 -5.95 13.43
CA ARG A 191 -21.09 -5.02 13.68
C ARG A 191 -21.54 -4.27 12.42
N LEU A 192 -20.59 -3.89 11.56
CA LEU A 192 -20.90 -3.28 10.26
C LEU A 192 -21.64 -4.26 9.34
N ASP A 193 -21.25 -5.53 9.32
CA ASP A 193 -21.96 -6.58 8.58
C ASP A 193 -23.37 -6.84 9.13
N ALA A 194 -23.58 -6.67 10.44
CA ALA A 194 -24.89 -6.70 11.08
C ALA A 194 -25.75 -5.44 10.80
N GLY A 195 -25.22 -4.47 10.04
CA GLY A 195 -25.94 -3.25 9.65
C GLY A 195 -25.82 -2.09 10.64
N GLU A 196 -24.93 -2.20 11.65
CA GLU A 196 -24.69 -1.07 12.54
C GLU A 196 -23.94 0.06 11.80
N THR A 197 -24.18 1.29 12.23
CA THR A 197 -23.49 2.48 11.71
C THR A 197 -22.93 3.32 12.85
N PHE A 198 -21.71 3.84 12.63
CA PHE A 198 -20.96 4.59 13.65
C PHE A 198 -20.65 6.00 13.14
N THR A 199 -21.62 6.88 13.19
CA THR A 199 -21.50 8.25 12.69
C THR A 199 -20.44 9.05 13.44
N ALA A 200 -19.58 9.73 12.70
CA ALA A 200 -18.55 10.57 13.29
C ALA A 200 -19.15 11.92 13.75
N ARG A 201 -19.36 12.09 15.05
CA ARG A 201 -19.86 13.36 15.63
C ARG A 201 -18.96 14.59 15.34
N LYS A 202 -17.66 14.37 15.07
CA LYS A 202 -16.70 15.43 14.70
C LYS A 202 -15.86 14.93 13.51
N CYS A 203 -15.89 15.65 12.40
CA CYS A 203 -15.12 15.37 11.19
C CYS A 203 -13.85 16.23 11.15
N ASN A 204 -12.69 15.61 10.92
CA ASN A 204 -11.40 16.32 10.78
C ASN A 204 -11.11 16.76 9.34
N GLY A 205 -12.04 16.52 8.39
CA GLY A 205 -11.84 16.95 7.00
C GLY A 205 -10.70 16.25 6.28
N CYS A 206 -10.36 15.00 6.65
CA CYS A 206 -9.20 14.26 6.13
C CYS A 206 -9.28 13.89 4.64
N LEU A 207 -10.48 13.84 4.06
CA LEU A 207 -10.74 13.48 2.67
C LEU A 207 -11.70 14.47 2.01
N THR A 208 -11.35 14.96 0.82
CA THR A 208 -12.16 15.91 0.05
C THR A 208 -13.49 15.29 -0.41
N ALA A 209 -13.47 14.01 -0.79
CA ALA A 209 -14.62 13.29 -1.34
C ALA A 209 -15.53 12.65 -0.26
N CYS A 210 -15.18 12.78 1.02
CA CYS A 210 -16.02 12.25 2.10
C CYS A 210 -17.30 13.06 2.22
N LYS A 211 -18.46 12.40 2.15
CA LYS A 211 -19.76 13.04 2.20
C LYS A 211 -20.05 13.70 3.55
N LYS A 212 -19.40 13.25 4.62
CA LYS A 212 -19.52 13.80 6.00
C LYS A 212 -20.94 13.74 6.57
N ASP A 213 -21.77 12.84 6.07
CA ASP A 213 -23.17 12.66 6.44
C ASP A 213 -23.42 11.23 6.98
N ASP A 214 -24.67 10.98 7.37
CA ASP A 214 -25.10 9.70 7.95
C ASP A 214 -25.14 8.54 6.93
N SER A 215 -24.89 8.80 5.64
CA SER A 215 -24.74 7.74 4.63
C SER A 215 -23.41 6.97 4.74
N ILE A 216 -22.48 7.46 5.56
CA ILE A 216 -21.19 6.84 5.79
C ILE A 216 -21.28 5.94 7.04
N PRO A 217 -21.10 4.62 6.88
CA PRO A 217 -21.32 3.69 8.00
C PRO A 217 -20.35 3.89 9.16
N TYR A 218 -19.14 4.40 8.90
CA TYR A 218 -18.13 4.73 9.92
C TYR A 218 -17.05 5.69 9.37
N CYS A 219 -16.34 6.36 10.27
CA CYS A 219 -15.21 7.22 9.91
C CYS A 219 -13.94 6.41 9.80
N ILE A 220 -13.40 6.25 8.56
CA ILE A 220 -12.18 5.48 8.30
C ILE A 220 -10.98 5.93 9.14
N SER A 221 -10.75 7.25 9.26
CA SER A 221 -9.61 7.76 10.03
C SER A 221 -9.71 7.43 11.52
N ARG A 222 -10.92 7.46 12.09
CA ARG A 222 -11.12 7.07 13.50
C ARG A 222 -10.90 5.60 13.71
N ALA A 223 -11.41 4.75 12.83
CA ALA A 223 -11.23 3.32 12.92
C ALA A 223 -9.74 2.91 12.78
N LEU A 224 -8.99 3.56 11.89
CA LEU A 224 -7.54 3.34 11.77
C LEU A 224 -6.77 3.83 13.02
N ILE A 225 -7.14 4.99 13.57
CA ILE A 225 -6.55 5.50 14.82
C ILE A 225 -6.89 4.57 15.99
N ALA A 226 -8.12 4.07 16.07
CA ALA A 226 -8.54 3.12 17.10
C ALA A 226 -7.68 1.83 17.04
N ALA A 227 -7.45 1.29 15.86
CA ALA A 227 -6.58 0.11 15.67
C ALA A 227 -5.16 0.36 16.17
N VAL A 228 -4.53 1.48 15.78
CA VAL A 228 -3.17 1.83 16.22
C VAL A 228 -3.09 2.00 17.73
N LYS A 229 -4.16 2.51 18.36
CA LYS A 229 -4.25 2.69 19.81
C LYS A 229 -4.66 1.44 20.59
N GLY A 230 -4.98 0.33 19.90
CA GLY A 230 -5.32 -0.94 20.53
C GLY A 230 -6.78 -1.10 20.92
N ASP A 231 -7.66 -0.25 20.43
CA ASP A 231 -9.10 -0.41 20.58
C ASP A 231 -9.59 -1.51 19.62
N TRP A 232 -9.63 -2.75 20.11
CA TRP A 232 -10.02 -3.92 19.33
C TRP A 232 -11.46 -3.84 18.83
N ASP A 233 -12.35 -3.29 19.65
CA ASP A 233 -13.79 -3.25 19.35
C ASP A 233 -14.16 -2.24 18.26
N ASN A 234 -13.37 -1.18 18.11
CA ASN A 234 -13.65 -0.08 17.16
C ASN A 234 -12.55 0.10 16.12
N GLY A 235 -11.50 -0.75 16.17
CA GLY A 235 -10.35 -0.68 15.29
C GLY A 235 -10.57 -1.33 13.93
N LEU A 236 -10.02 -0.70 12.88
CA LEU A 236 -9.88 -1.30 11.55
C LEU A 236 -8.42 -1.67 11.33
N PHE A 237 -8.13 -2.97 11.35
CA PHE A 237 -6.78 -3.53 11.30
C PHE A 237 -6.40 -3.91 9.87
N PHE A 238 -5.75 -3.00 9.16
CA PHE A 238 -5.28 -3.26 7.81
C PHE A 238 -4.06 -4.18 7.80
N ALA A 239 -4.10 -5.23 6.99
CA ALA A 239 -3.00 -6.16 6.79
C ALA A 239 -3.06 -6.77 5.39
N GLY A 240 -1.93 -7.22 4.86
CA GLY A 240 -1.84 -7.92 3.58
C GLY A 240 -2.39 -9.35 3.64
N SER A 241 -2.51 -9.97 2.48
CA SER A 241 -3.04 -11.33 2.34
C SER A 241 -2.24 -12.40 3.07
N ASN A 242 -0.98 -12.12 3.41
CA ASN A 242 -0.04 -13.05 4.08
C ASN A 242 0.05 -12.81 5.59
N ALA A 243 -0.90 -12.08 6.21
CA ALA A 243 -0.88 -11.84 7.65
C ALA A 243 -0.95 -13.16 8.45
N ASP A 244 -1.66 -14.17 7.95
CA ASP A 244 -1.77 -15.50 8.54
C ASP A 244 -0.45 -16.29 8.61
N ARG A 245 0.61 -15.81 7.94
CA ARG A 245 1.96 -16.41 7.99
C ARG A 245 2.84 -15.79 9.10
N VAL A 246 2.40 -14.72 9.73
CA VAL A 246 3.16 -14.07 10.80
C VAL A 246 2.91 -14.81 12.10
N ASP A 247 3.94 -15.41 12.66
CA ASP A 247 3.84 -16.33 13.81
C ASP A 247 4.33 -15.75 15.14
N ARG A 248 5.07 -14.65 15.11
CA ARG A 248 5.63 -14.01 16.31
C ARG A 248 5.94 -12.53 16.10
N ILE A 249 6.10 -11.83 17.23
CA ILE A 249 6.71 -10.49 17.27
C ILE A 249 8.24 -10.68 17.37
N MET A 250 8.99 -9.94 16.57
CA MET A 250 10.45 -9.96 16.55
C MET A 250 11.02 -8.54 16.43
N SER A 251 12.33 -8.38 16.51
CA SER A 251 12.94 -7.10 16.18
C SER A 251 13.00 -6.87 14.66
N VAL A 252 13.03 -5.60 14.23
CA VAL A 252 13.26 -5.24 12.82
C VAL A 252 14.57 -5.84 12.31
N GLN A 253 15.62 -5.85 13.14
CA GLN A 253 16.91 -6.41 12.76
C GLN A 253 16.84 -7.92 12.48
N GLU A 254 16.13 -8.69 13.35
CA GLU A 254 15.91 -10.13 13.13
C GLU A 254 15.13 -10.37 11.84
N LEU A 255 14.07 -9.60 11.62
CA LEU A 255 13.24 -9.70 10.41
C LEU A 255 14.04 -9.42 9.14
N ILE A 256 14.84 -8.35 9.13
CA ILE A 256 15.70 -8.02 7.99
C ILE A 256 16.74 -9.12 7.76
N ASN A 257 17.37 -9.63 8.82
CA ASN A 257 18.36 -10.71 8.70
C ASN A 257 17.74 -11.98 8.11
N GLU A 258 16.53 -12.34 8.53
CA GLU A 258 15.78 -13.48 8.01
C GLU A 258 15.50 -13.30 6.51
N ILE A 259 14.89 -12.16 6.13
CA ILE A 259 14.57 -11.86 4.73
C ILE A 259 15.84 -11.87 3.86
N MET A 260 16.91 -11.22 4.31
CA MET A 260 18.14 -11.12 3.53
C MET A 260 18.91 -12.44 3.43
N THR A 261 18.79 -13.31 4.44
CA THR A 261 19.36 -14.67 4.38
C THR A 261 18.64 -15.50 3.33
N ASP A 262 17.30 -15.52 3.38
CA ASP A 262 16.49 -16.23 2.38
C ASP A 262 16.70 -15.68 0.97
N TYR A 263 16.79 -14.34 0.83
CA TYR A 263 17.07 -13.70 -0.44
C TYR A 263 18.39 -14.16 -1.06
N ARG A 264 19.49 -14.15 -0.27
CA ARG A 264 20.81 -14.56 -0.75
C ARG A 264 20.87 -16.02 -1.19
N LEU A 265 20.08 -16.88 -0.52
CA LEU A 265 19.99 -18.31 -0.88
C LEU A 265 19.20 -18.58 -2.16
N ASN A 266 18.31 -17.66 -2.56
CA ASN A 266 17.38 -17.87 -3.68
C ASN A 266 17.60 -16.89 -4.85
N LYS A 267 18.48 -15.89 -4.68
CA LYS A 267 18.87 -15.00 -5.77
C LYS A 267 19.71 -15.76 -6.78
N SER A 268 19.35 -15.66 -8.06
CA SER A 268 20.19 -16.17 -9.16
C SER A 268 21.48 -15.34 -9.27
N ASP A 269 22.57 -15.99 -9.55
CA ASP A 269 23.78 -15.29 -10.00
C ASP A 269 23.48 -14.72 -11.40
N ILE A 270 23.36 -13.39 -11.49
CA ILE A 270 23.17 -12.66 -12.74
C ILE A 270 24.53 -12.30 -13.32
#